data_c341ec528300ca69301663425760628d
#
_entry.id   c341ec528300ca69301663425760628d
#
_cell.length_a   1.000
_cell.length_b   1.000
_cell.length_c   1.000
_cell.angle_alpha   90.00
_cell.angle_beta   90.00
_cell.angle_gamma   90.00
#
_symmetry.space_group_name_H-M   'P 1'
#
loop_
_entity.id
_entity.type
_entity.pdbx_description
1 polymer ?
#
loop_
_entity_poly.entity_id
_entity_poly.type
_entity_poly.pdbx_seq_one_letter_code
_entity_poly.pdbx_strand_id
1 'polypeptide(L)'
;MKKKIALSIAFIISLLPMFLKQYGGAKGVQEITGLINLLNPIGMVSVILFAVGVWFPFKKQGVGKSLGALGTIGIVISEVYEFFTWHIMNITGEVSIRNSIRFAFPEFYIGLVISILMVAAYFVIAKKVSVTSVSN
;
A
#
# COMPACT_ATOMS: atom_id res chain seq x y z
N MET A 1 -8.74 3.86 21.43
CA MET A 1 -9.15 4.83 20.41
C MET A 1 -7.96 5.56 19.77
N LYS A 2 -7.10 6.26 20.54
CA LYS A 2 -5.94 7.02 20.01
C LYS A 2 -5.03 6.25 19.03
N LYS A 3 -4.73 4.97 19.31
CA LYS A 3 -3.87 4.14 18.43
C LYS A 3 -4.51 3.78 17.10
N LYS A 4 -5.82 3.53 17.06
CA LYS A 4 -6.55 3.28 15.79
C LYS A 4 -6.53 4.51 14.92
N ILE A 5 -6.74 5.69 15.51
CA ILE A 5 -6.67 6.97 14.80
C ILE A 5 -5.26 7.20 14.26
N ALA A 6 -4.22 7.00 15.07
CA ALA A 6 -2.83 7.15 14.64
C ALA A 6 -2.47 6.22 13.48
N LEU A 7 -2.89 4.95 13.54
CA LEU A 7 -2.70 4.00 12.43
C LEU A 7 -3.43 4.44 11.17
N SER A 8 -4.67 4.92 11.29
CA SER A 8 -5.44 5.40 10.14
C SER A 8 -4.81 6.64 9.50
N ILE A 9 -4.35 7.59 10.31
CA ILE A 9 -3.65 8.77 9.82
C ILE A 9 -2.36 8.38 9.11
N ALA A 10 -1.54 7.52 9.72
CA ALA A 10 -0.30 7.04 9.11
C ALA A 10 -0.56 6.31 7.79
N PHE A 11 -1.60 5.48 7.72
CA PHE A 11 -2.00 4.79 6.51
C PHE A 11 -2.43 5.78 5.41
N ILE A 12 -3.27 6.76 5.73
CA ILE A 12 -3.69 7.79 4.78
C ILE A 12 -2.48 8.58 4.26
N ILE A 13 -1.56 8.97 5.15
CA ILE A 13 -0.33 9.67 4.76
C ILE A 13 0.50 8.81 3.81
N SER A 14 0.59 7.49 4.05
CA SER A 14 1.34 6.59 3.18
C SER A 14 0.75 6.45 1.77
N LEU A 15 -0.52 6.78 1.58
CA LEU A 15 -1.17 6.76 0.28
C LEU A 15 -1.01 8.07 -0.51
N LEU A 16 -0.56 9.16 0.12
CA LEU A 16 -0.43 10.47 -0.54
C LEU A 16 0.46 10.45 -1.80
N PRO A 17 1.60 9.73 -1.85
CA PRO A 17 2.42 9.65 -3.05
C PRO A 17 1.70 9.06 -4.27
N MET A 18 0.61 8.31 -4.06
CA MET A 18 -0.18 7.72 -5.15
C MET A 18 -0.96 8.75 -5.95
N PHE A 19 -1.10 9.99 -5.44
CA PHE A 19 -1.69 11.09 -6.21
C PHE A 19 -0.70 11.74 -7.17
N LEU A 20 0.59 11.42 -7.07
CA LEU A 20 1.62 11.89 -7.98
C LEU A 20 1.67 11.01 -9.23
N LYS A 21 2.26 11.55 -10.30
CA LYS A 21 2.52 10.78 -11.52
C LYS A 21 3.59 9.74 -11.24
N GLN A 22 3.26 8.47 -11.42
CA GLN A 22 4.16 7.36 -11.11
C GLN A 22 4.61 6.58 -12.35
N TYR A 23 3.82 6.63 -13.42
CA TYR A 23 4.10 5.86 -14.63
C TYR A 23 3.92 6.72 -15.89
N GLY A 24 4.78 6.49 -16.90
CA GLY A 24 4.73 7.19 -18.16
C GLY A 24 6.09 7.29 -18.83
N GLY A 25 6.36 8.44 -19.49
CA GLY A 25 7.66 8.71 -20.11
C GLY A 25 7.85 8.11 -21.52
N ALA A 26 6.83 7.46 -22.08
CA ALA A 26 6.83 7.01 -23.47
C ALA A 26 6.09 8.02 -24.35
N LYS A 27 6.65 8.30 -25.54
CA LYS A 27 6.03 9.23 -26.50
C LYS A 27 4.65 8.71 -26.92
N GLY A 28 3.63 9.55 -26.79
CA GLY A 28 2.26 9.21 -27.14
C GLY A 28 1.48 8.45 -26.06
N VAL A 29 2.08 8.16 -24.90
CA VAL A 29 1.41 7.52 -23.77
C VAL A 29 1.16 8.55 -22.69
N GLN A 30 -0.08 8.58 -22.19
CA GLN A 30 -0.47 9.48 -21.10
C GLN A 30 0.24 9.08 -19.79
N GLU A 31 0.75 10.06 -19.08
CA GLU A 31 1.28 9.86 -17.74
C GLU A 31 0.16 9.52 -16.76
N ILE A 32 0.37 8.49 -15.94
CA ILE A 32 -0.64 7.97 -15.01
C ILE A 32 -0.18 8.16 -13.57
N THR A 33 -1.10 8.56 -12.71
CA THR A 33 -0.86 8.68 -11.27
C THR A 33 -0.82 7.30 -10.61
N GLY A 34 -0.20 7.23 -9.44
CA GLY A 34 -0.18 6.01 -8.62
C GLY A 34 -1.55 5.59 -8.09
N LEU A 35 -2.62 6.35 -8.35
CA LEU A 35 -3.99 5.94 -8.02
C LEU A 35 -4.36 4.58 -8.64
N ILE A 36 -3.75 4.21 -9.76
CA ILE A 36 -3.94 2.87 -10.35
C ILE A 36 -3.58 1.76 -9.35
N ASN A 37 -2.59 1.98 -8.46
CA ASN A 37 -2.20 1.02 -7.43
C ASN A 37 -3.33 0.82 -6.39
N LEU A 38 -4.18 1.81 -6.17
CA LEU A 38 -5.33 1.71 -5.26
C LEU A 38 -6.59 1.19 -5.96
N LEU A 39 -6.76 1.52 -7.24
CA LEU A 39 -7.96 1.19 -7.99
C LEU A 39 -7.93 -0.21 -8.59
N ASN A 40 -6.78 -0.88 -8.63
CA ASN A 40 -6.75 -2.29 -8.99
C ASN A 40 -7.35 -3.17 -7.87
N PRO A 41 -7.80 -4.39 -8.18
CA PRO A 41 -8.46 -5.26 -7.19
C PRO A 41 -7.61 -5.52 -5.93
N ILE A 42 -6.29 -5.64 -6.06
CA ILE A 42 -5.38 -5.88 -4.92
C ILE A 42 -5.37 -4.66 -4.01
N GLY A 43 -5.23 -3.46 -4.56
CA GLY A 43 -5.24 -2.20 -3.81
C GLY A 43 -6.56 -1.97 -3.09
N MET A 44 -7.68 -2.14 -3.79
CA MET A 44 -9.02 -1.98 -3.21
C MET A 44 -9.26 -2.93 -2.03
N VAL A 45 -8.97 -4.22 -2.21
CA VAL A 45 -9.10 -5.22 -1.15
C VAL A 45 -8.18 -4.88 0.02
N SER A 46 -6.97 -4.39 -0.24
CA SER A 46 -6.00 -4.02 0.79
C SER A 46 -6.49 -2.87 1.68
N VAL A 47 -7.08 -1.83 1.09
CA VAL A 47 -7.69 -0.72 1.84
C VAL A 47 -8.83 -1.22 2.72
N ILE A 48 -9.69 -2.09 2.19
CA ILE A 48 -10.81 -2.68 2.94
C ILE A 48 -10.27 -3.53 4.11
N LEU A 49 -9.30 -4.40 3.86
CA LEU A 49 -8.69 -5.25 4.90
C LEU A 49 -8.07 -4.42 6.01
N PHE A 50 -7.37 -3.33 5.66
CA PHE A 50 -6.82 -2.42 6.66
C PHE A 50 -7.92 -1.77 7.50
N ALA A 51 -8.93 -1.19 6.86
CA ALA A 51 -10.03 -0.52 7.53
C ALA A 51 -10.79 -1.47 8.46
N VAL A 52 -11.16 -2.66 7.97
CA VAL A 52 -11.84 -3.69 8.76
C VAL A 52 -10.95 -4.16 9.91
N GLY A 53 -9.66 -4.43 9.65
CA GLY A 53 -8.71 -4.90 10.67
C GLY A 53 -8.50 -3.91 11.81
N VAL A 54 -8.50 -2.61 11.52
CA VAL A 54 -8.30 -1.55 12.52
C VAL A 54 -9.59 -1.20 13.26
N TRP A 55 -10.74 -1.14 12.57
CA TRP A 55 -11.96 -0.56 13.13
C TRP A 55 -13.01 -1.57 13.57
N PHE A 56 -13.07 -2.76 12.94
CA PHE A 56 -14.08 -3.75 13.30
C PHE A 56 -13.78 -4.39 14.67
N PRO A 57 -14.80 -4.56 15.55
CA PRO A 57 -14.62 -5.12 16.89
C PRO A 57 -14.57 -6.66 16.86
N PHE A 58 -13.44 -7.24 16.49
CA PHE A 58 -13.27 -8.70 16.53
C PHE A 58 -13.20 -9.23 17.96
N LYS A 59 -13.88 -10.35 18.24
CA LYS A 59 -13.78 -11.08 19.53
C LYS A 59 -12.34 -11.53 19.82
N LYS A 60 -11.61 -11.97 18.79
CA LYS A 60 -10.17 -12.31 18.87
C LYS A 60 -9.34 -11.16 18.31
N GLN A 61 -8.63 -10.46 19.16
CA GLN A 61 -7.77 -9.32 18.77
C GLN A 61 -6.73 -9.67 17.68
N GLY A 62 -6.26 -10.93 17.63
CA GLY A 62 -5.34 -11.41 16.63
C GLY A 62 -5.88 -11.29 15.20
N VAL A 63 -7.18 -11.54 15.00
CA VAL A 63 -7.81 -11.46 13.67
C VAL A 63 -7.73 -10.04 13.10
N GLY A 64 -8.14 -9.03 13.89
CA GLY A 64 -8.05 -7.63 13.45
C GLY A 64 -6.62 -7.20 13.14
N LYS A 65 -5.64 -7.61 13.97
CA LYS A 65 -4.22 -7.33 13.73
C LYS A 65 -3.72 -7.97 12.43
N SER A 66 -4.09 -9.22 12.16
CA SER A 66 -3.70 -9.91 10.92
C SER A 66 -4.32 -9.25 9.69
N LEU A 67 -5.61 -8.90 9.74
CA LEU A 67 -6.28 -8.22 8.64
C LEU A 67 -5.67 -6.85 8.35
N GLY A 68 -5.39 -6.06 9.37
CA GLY A 68 -4.74 -4.76 9.20
C GLY A 68 -3.32 -4.90 8.66
N ALA A 69 -2.55 -5.92 9.09
CA ALA A 69 -1.23 -6.21 8.54
C ALA A 69 -1.33 -6.62 7.06
N LEU A 70 -2.25 -7.52 6.71
CA LEU A 70 -2.50 -7.92 5.32
C LEU A 70 -2.90 -6.73 4.45
N GLY A 71 -3.69 -5.80 4.99
CA GLY A 71 -4.04 -4.57 4.29
C GLY A 71 -2.82 -3.71 3.96
N THR A 72 -1.91 -3.48 4.91
CA THR A 72 -0.69 -2.68 4.65
C THR A 72 0.26 -3.39 3.70
N ILE A 73 0.47 -4.69 3.84
CA ILE A 73 1.30 -5.51 2.96
C ILE A 73 0.71 -5.55 1.54
N GLY A 74 -0.61 -5.67 1.44
CA GLY A 74 -1.31 -5.72 0.16
C GLY A 74 -1.15 -4.45 -0.67
N ILE A 75 -1.02 -3.27 -0.04
CA ILE A 75 -0.68 -2.02 -0.75
C ILE A 75 0.69 -2.14 -1.43
N VAL A 76 1.71 -2.63 -0.72
CA VAL A 76 3.05 -2.85 -1.30
C VAL A 76 2.99 -3.85 -2.46
N ILE A 77 2.23 -4.94 -2.30
CA ILE A 77 2.03 -5.94 -3.38
C ILE A 77 1.35 -5.28 -4.58
N SER A 78 0.35 -4.43 -4.37
CA SER A 78 -0.34 -3.72 -5.44
C SER A 78 0.59 -2.77 -6.22
N GLU A 79 1.46 -2.02 -5.52
CA GLU A 79 2.46 -1.15 -6.16
C GLU A 79 3.45 -1.96 -7.00
N VAL A 80 3.95 -3.07 -6.45
CA VAL A 80 4.87 -3.97 -7.18
C VAL A 80 4.17 -4.63 -8.37
N TYR A 81 2.90 -5.03 -8.22
CA TYR A 81 2.11 -5.58 -9.31
C TYR A 81 1.97 -4.58 -10.47
N GLU A 82 1.56 -3.34 -10.20
CA GLU A 82 1.43 -2.31 -11.23
C GLU A 82 2.80 -1.95 -11.84
N PHE A 83 3.86 -1.87 -11.05
CA PHE A 83 5.20 -1.64 -11.56
C PHE A 83 5.60 -2.63 -12.67
N PHE A 84 5.25 -3.89 -12.52
CA PHE A 84 5.56 -4.91 -13.53
C PHE A 84 4.54 -5.02 -14.65
N THR A 85 3.28 -4.66 -14.41
CA THR A 85 2.19 -4.94 -15.37
C THR A 85 1.70 -3.73 -16.12
N TRP A 86 1.83 -2.51 -15.57
CA TRP A 86 1.30 -1.31 -16.18
C TRP A 86 1.81 -1.09 -17.63
N HIS A 87 3.12 -1.21 -17.84
CA HIS A 87 3.69 -0.99 -19.18
C HIS A 87 3.35 -2.10 -20.18
N ILE A 88 3.02 -3.31 -19.71
CA ILE A 88 2.62 -4.42 -20.59
C ILE A 88 1.36 -4.03 -21.35
N MET A 89 0.34 -3.61 -20.64
CA MET A 89 -0.97 -3.27 -21.20
C MET A 89 -0.92 -1.99 -22.07
N ASN A 90 -0.05 -1.05 -21.73
CA ASN A 90 -0.08 0.29 -22.30
C ASN A 90 1.01 0.54 -23.37
N ILE A 91 2.14 -0.21 -23.34
CA ILE A 91 3.31 0.14 -24.14
C ILE A 91 3.95 -1.07 -24.82
N THR A 92 4.31 -2.12 -24.08
CA THR A 92 5.30 -3.12 -24.54
C THR A 92 4.72 -4.48 -24.91
N GLY A 93 3.60 -4.86 -24.32
CA GLY A 93 3.00 -6.19 -24.53
C GLY A 93 3.75 -7.36 -23.88
N GLU A 94 4.88 -7.11 -23.20
CA GLU A 94 5.73 -8.14 -22.58
C GLU A 94 6.24 -7.76 -21.21
N VAL A 95 6.50 -8.75 -20.34
CA VAL A 95 7.11 -8.56 -19.02
C VAL A 95 8.60 -8.28 -19.17
N SER A 96 9.06 -7.13 -18.66
CA SER A 96 10.46 -6.76 -18.68
C SER A 96 10.80 -5.82 -17.53
N ILE A 97 11.73 -6.24 -16.66
CA ILE A 97 12.24 -5.41 -15.57
C ILE A 97 12.83 -4.10 -16.09
N ARG A 98 13.54 -4.16 -17.22
CA ARG A 98 14.13 -2.97 -17.86
C ARG A 98 13.06 -1.96 -18.25
N ASN A 99 11.94 -2.41 -18.80
CA ASN A 99 10.82 -1.54 -19.17
C ASN A 99 10.09 -1.02 -17.95
N SER A 100 9.90 -1.85 -16.91
CA SER A 100 9.32 -1.41 -15.64
C SER A 100 10.11 -0.24 -15.03
N ILE A 101 11.44 -0.35 -14.98
CA ILE A 101 12.32 0.71 -14.48
C ILE A 101 12.26 1.94 -15.39
N ARG A 102 12.26 1.75 -16.70
CA ARG A 102 12.27 2.85 -17.70
C ARG A 102 11.01 3.72 -17.63
N PHE A 103 9.85 3.11 -17.34
CA PHE A 103 8.55 3.78 -17.39
C PHE A 103 7.99 4.12 -16.01
N ALA A 104 8.72 3.84 -14.93
CA ALA A 104 8.38 4.29 -13.58
C ALA A 104 9.12 5.60 -13.25
N PHE A 105 8.38 6.59 -12.76
CA PHE A 105 8.96 7.85 -12.29
C PHE A 105 9.56 7.72 -10.89
N PRO A 106 10.45 8.65 -10.47
CA PRO A 106 11.00 8.67 -9.10
C PRO A 106 9.94 8.65 -7.99
N GLU A 107 8.78 9.26 -8.24
CA GLU A 107 7.66 9.32 -7.31
C GLU A 107 7.09 7.95 -6.97
N PHE A 108 7.17 6.98 -7.90
CA PHE A 108 6.84 5.58 -7.63
C PHE A 108 7.73 4.99 -6.53
N TYR A 109 9.05 5.16 -6.65
CA TYR A 109 10.00 4.61 -5.67
C TYR A 109 9.85 5.25 -4.30
N ILE A 110 9.57 6.56 -4.25
CA ILE A 110 9.26 7.27 -3.00
C ILE A 110 8.00 6.67 -2.37
N GLY A 111 6.94 6.48 -3.15
CA GLY A 111 5.69 5.86 -2.71
C GLY A 111 5.91 4.47 -2.14
N LEU A 112 6.62 3.61 -2.87
CA LEU A 112 6.95 2.24 -2.46
C LEU A 112 7.72 2.21 -1.13
N VAL A 113 8.73 3.06 -0.97
CA VAL A 113 9.48 3.16 0.30
C VAL A 113 8.57 3.58 1.44
N ILE A 114 7.70 4.56 1.25
CA ILE A 114 6.74 5.03 2.25
C ILE A 114 5.74 3.91 2.62
N SER A 115 5.25 3.15 1.65
CA SER A 115 4.36 2.00 1.88
C SER A 115 5.05 0.90 2.69
N ILE A 116 6.33 0.60 2.41
CA ILE A 116 7.14 -0.34 3.19
C ILE A 116 7.33 0.15 4.64
N LEU A 117 7.62 1.45 4.81
CA LEU A 117 7.73 2.05 6.15
C LEU A 117 6.40 2.00 6.91
N MET A 118 5.27 2.13 6.21
CA MET A 118 3.95 1.95 6.82
C MET A 118 3.73 0.53 7.33
N VAL A 119 4.16 -0.50 6.58
CA VAL A 119 4.14 -1.90 7.06
C VAL A 119 4.93 -2.03 8.35
N ALA A 120 6.17 -1.53 8.39
CA ALA A 120 7.01 -1.57 9.58
C ALA A 120 6.36 -0.83 10.77
N ALA A 121 5.83 0.37 10.54
CA ALA A 121 5.14 1.17 11.56
C ALA A 121 3.90 0.43 12.11
N TYR A 122 3.15 -0.24 11.24
CA TYR A 122 1.99 -1.04 11.66
C TYR A 122 2.40 -2.11 12.67
N PHE A 123 3.43 -2.89 12.39
CA PHE A 123 3.90 -3.94 13.30
C PHE A 123 4.43 -3.40 14.62
N VAL A 124 5.16 -2.27 14.60
CA VAL A 124 5.66 -1.63 15.83
C VAL A 124 4.51 -1.14 16.72
N ILE A 125 3.51 -0.48 16.13
CA ILE A 125 2.37 0.06 16.86
C ILE A 125 1.47 -1.09 17.37
N ALA A 126 1.25 -2.13 16.54
CA ALA A 126 0.43 -3.28 16.90
C ALA A 126 1.06 -4.13 18.02
N LYS A 127 2.38 -4.27 18.07
CA LYS A 127 3.09 -4.94 19.19
C LYS A 127 2.89 -4.24 20.53
N LYS A 128 2.99 -2.92 20.58
CA LYS A 128 2.81 -2.13 21.81
C LYS A 128 1.42 -2.27 22.43
N VAL A 129 0.43 -2.76 21.68
CA VAL A 129 -0.94 -3.04 22.20
C VAL A 129 -0.98 -4.34 23.02
N SER A 130 -0.13 -5.32 22.69
CA SER A 130 -0.12 -6.63 23.34
C SER A 130 0.55 -6.60 24.72
N VAL A 131 1.52 -5.74 24.94
CA VAL A 131 2.26 -5.64 26.21
C VAL A 131 1.44 -4.95 27.30
N THR A 132 0.57 -4.01 26.95
CA THR A 132 -0.24 -3.27 27.93
C THR A 132 -1.46 -4.05 28.44
N SER A 133 -1.86 -5.13 27.77
CA SER A 133 -3.01 -5.96 28.17
C SER A 133 -2.63 -7.14 29.09
N VAL A 134 -1.35 -7.35 29.38
CA VAL A 134 -0.83 -8.44 30.23
C VAL A 134 -0.50 -7.96 31.65
N SER A 135 -0.53 -6.64 31.91
CA SER A 135 -0.17 -6.06 33.21
C SER A 135 -1.36 -5.53 34.04
N ASN A 136 -2.59 -6.06 33.79
CA ASN A 136 -3.75 -5.82 34.67
C ASN A 136 -4.39 -7.12 35.08
#